data_ad77d53a8f8c25e66f7f82d1f0025e4c
#
_entry.id   ad77d53a8f8c25e66f7f82d1f0025e4c
#
_cell.length_a   1.000
_cell.length_b   1.000
_cell.length_c   1.000
_cell.angle_alpha   90.00
_cell.angle_beta   90.00
_cell.angle_gamma   90.00
#
_symmetry.space_group_name_H-M   'P 1'
#
loop_
_entity.id
_entity.type
_entity.pdbx_description
1 polymer ?
#
loop_
_entity_poly.entity_id
_entity_poly.type
_entity_poly.pdbx_seq_one_letter_code
_entity_poly.pdbx_strand_id
1 'polypeptide(L)'
;MGRKENLQEFIKQQKAKSKNPDKIKIGTIDTFNVGGLESTIPTLHMPMDDLVGGFQRGIVIELYGEESSSKSTTIGKLIENLAAFRPDDEEPLSVLYCDCEGTFGIKFLKRFKHLKKDDMIIYKEHIIEDLWENVEGMIDAQAIDILVIDSINVVAA
;
A
#
# COMPACT_ATOMS: atom_id res chain seq x y z
N MET A 1 15.89 -31.08 -24.98
CA MET A 1 15.33 -30.40 -23.82
C MET A 1 14.83 -29.02 -24.22
N GLY A 2 13.55 -28.71 -24.04
CA GLY A 2 12.97 -27.45 -24.45
C GLY A 2 13.29 -26.34 -23.47
N ARG A 3 13.18 -25.06 -23.89
CA ARG A 3 13.43 -23.89 -23.01
C ARG A 3 12.62 -23.93 -21.69
N LYS A 4 11.38 -24.45 -21.74
CA LYS A 4 10.53 -24.60 -20.55
C LYS A 4 11.08 -25.62 -19.55
N GLU A 5 11.59 -26.75 -20.03
CA GLU A 5 12.19 -27.80 -19.20
C GLU A 5 13.47 -27.29 -18.52
N ASN A 6 14.31 -26.57 -19.25
CA ASN A 6 15.52 -25.96 -18.70
C ASN A 6 15.22 -24.93 -17.62
N LEU A 7 14.15 -24.13 -17.79
CA LEU A 7 13.71 -23.17 -16.78
C LEU A 7 13.22 -23.87 -15.51
N GLN A 8 12.41 -24.93 -15.63
CA GLN A 8 11.92 -25.69 -14.49
C GLN A 8 13.07 -26.35 -13.72
N GLU A 9 14.05 -26.90 -14.42
CA GLU A 9 15.23 -27.50 -13.80
C GLU A 9 16.09 -26.44 -13.09
N PHE A 10 16.28 -25.28 -13.69
CA PHE A 10 16.96 -24.14 -13.06
C PHE A 10 16.25 -23.69 -11.78
N ILE A 11 14.92 -23.54 -11.81
CA ILE A 11 14.11 -23.15 -10.64
C ILE A 11 14.30 -24.18 -9.50
N LYS A 12 14.23 -25.47 -9.84
CA LYS A 12 14.43 -26.57 -8.88
C LYS A 12 15.83 -26.53 -8.25
N GLN A 13 16.86 -26.29 -9.06
CA GLN A 13 18.24 -26.16 -8.58
C GLN A 13 18.43 -24.95 -7.65
N GLN A 14 17.85 -23.79 -7.98
CA GLN A 14 17.94 -22.60 -7.14
C GLN A 14 17.22 -22.78 -5.78
N LYS A 15 16.05 -23.40 -5.77
CA LYS A 15 15.35 -23.74 -4.52
C LYS A 15 16.15 -24.71 -3.65
N ALA A 16 16.79 -25.71 -4.26
CA ALA A 16 17.60 -26.69 -3.54
C ALA A 16 18.89 -26.09 -2.92
N LYS A 17 19.44 -25.03 -3.50
CA LYS A 17 20.64 -24.34 -3.00
C LYS A 17 20.35 -23.32 -1.90
N SER A 18 19.09 -22.94 -1.70
CA SER A 18 18.72 -21.93 -0.74
C SER A 18 18.57 -22.48 0.67
N LYS A 19 19.06 -21.73 1.65
CA LYS A 19 18.80 -22.01 3.07
C LYS A 19 17.33 -21.82 3.47
N ASN A 20 16.57 -21.07 2.66
CA ASN A 20 15.15 -20.79 2.85
C ASN A 20 14.40 -20.94 1.51
N PRO A 21 14.15 -22.17 1.04
CA PRO A 21 13.54 -22.41 -0.26
C PRO A 21 12.16 -21.80 -0.42
N ASP A 22 11.40 -21.68 0.67
CA ASP A 22 10.04 -21.11 0.69
C ASP A 22 10.03 -19.57 0.49
N LYS A 23 11.16 -18.90 0.76
CA LYS A 23 11.31 -17.46 0.52
C LYS A 23 11.72 -17.13 -0.92
N ILE A 24 12.18 -18.11 -1.68
CA ILE A 24 12.54 -17.88 -3.08
C ILE A 24 11.27 -17.94 -3.94
N LYS A 25 10.89 -16.80 -4.46
CA LYS A 25 9.80 -16.68 -5.43
C LYS A 25 10.39 -16.63 -6.84
N ILE A 26 10.59 -17.77 -7.45
CA ILE A 26 10.99 -17.90 -8.87
C ILE A 26 9.94 -18.77 -9.56
N GLY A 27 9.36 -18.30 -10.64
CA GLY A 27 8.34 -19.04 -11.38
C GLY A 27 7.98 -18.35 -12.70
N THR A 28 6.96 -18.86 -13.35
CA THR A 28 6.32 -18.23 -14.52
C THR A 28 5.15 -17.36 -14.08
N ILE A 29 4.62 -16.54 -14.99
CA ILE A 29 3.42 -15.71 -14.72
C ILE A 29 2.27 -16.55 -14.15
N ASP A 30 2.11 -17.79 -14.62
CA ASP A 30 1.08 -18.71 -14.13
C ASP A 30 1.33 -19.24 -12.71
N THR A 31 2.57 -19.24 -12.25
CA THR A 31 2.98 -19.71 -10.91
C THR A 31 3.12 -18.57 -9.90
N PHE A 32 3.33 -17.35 -10.38
CA PHE A 32 3.06 -16.16 -9.61
C PHE A 32 1.56 -15.91 -9.74
N ASN A 33 0.87 -16.05 -8.65
CA ASN A 33 -0.43 -15.41 -8.50
C ASN A 33 -0.15 -13.90 -8.51
N VAL A 34 0.16 -13.36 -9.68
CA VAL A 34 0.17 -11.92 -9.93
C VAL A 34 -1.29 -11.59 -9.74
N GLY A 35 -1.60 -11.06 -8.56
CA GLY A 35 -2.94 -10.90 -8.07
C GLY A 35 -3.89 -10.57 -9.21
N GLY A 36 -4.89 -11.44 -9.40
CA GLY A 36 -5.91 -11.19 -10.40
C GLY A 36 -6.53 -9.80 -10.17
N LEU A 37 -7.36 -9.35 -11.06
CA LEU A 37 -8.12 -8.10 -10.93
C LEU A 37 -8.77 -7.93 -9.54
N GLU A 38 -9.06 -9.04 -8.85
CA GLU A 38 -9.59 -9.10 -7.48
C GLU A 38 -8.65 -8.55 -6.40
N SER A 39 -7.34 -8.48 -6.67
CA SER A 39 -6.36 -7.91 -5.74
C SER A 39 -6.01 -6.45 -6.03
N THR A 40 -6.62 -5.86 -7.05
CA THR A 40 -6.34 -4.49 -7.47
C THR A 40 -7.39 -3.54 -6.92
N ILE A 41 -6.93 -2.48 -6.28
CA ILE A 41 -7.78 -1.42 -5.75
C ILE A 41 -7.82 -0.31 -6.81
N PRO A 42 -8.98 -0.02 -7.43
CA PRO A 42 -9.09 1.08 -8.38
C PRO A 42 -8.89 2.40 -7.65
N THR A 43 -8.17 3.32 -8.26
CA THR A 43 -8.00 4.67 -7.70
C THR A 43 -9.26 5.51 -7.86
N LEU A 44 -10.18 5.08 -8.73
CA LEU A 44 -11.38 5.79 -9.15
C LEU A 44 -11.07 7.15 -9.80
N HIS A 45 -9.85 7.28 -10.30
CA HIS A 45 -9.39 8.36 -11.14
C HIS A 45 -9.03 7.78 -12.51
N MET A 46 -9.97 7.84 -13.46
CA MET A 46 -9.87 7.15 -14.75
C MET A 46 -8.51 7.26 -15.44
N PRO A 47 -7.90 8.46 -15.60
CA PRO A 47 -6.58 8.55 -16.24
C PRO A 47 -5.47 7.82 -15.49
N MET A 48 -5.56 7.73 -14.16
CA MET A 48 -4.58 7.03 -13.35
C MET A 48 -4.78 5.52 -13.43
N ASP A 49 -6.03 5.07 -13.39
CA ASP A 49 -6.35 3.65 -13.52
C ASP A 49 -6.01 3.12 -14.92
N ASP A 50 -6.20 3.91 -15.97
CA ASP A 50 -5.76 3.56 -17.32
C ASP A 50 -4.23 3.41 -17.44
N LEU A 51 -3.47 4.22 -16.70
CA LEU A 51 -2.01 4.18 -16.74
C LEU A 51 -1.41 3.06 -15.91
N VAL A 52 -1.93 2.82 -14.70
CA VAL A 52 -1.31 1.90 -13.71
C VAL A 52 -2.15 0.67 -13.43
N GLY A 53 -3.37 0.59 -13.94
CA GLY A 53 -4.28 -0.54 -13.72
C GLY A 53 -4.85 -0.61 -12.30
N GLY A 54 -4.77 0.48 -11.53
CA GLY A 54 -5.11 0.52 -10.11
C GLY A 54 -3.93 0.11 -9.21
N PHE A 55 -4.14 0.15 -7.91
CA PHE A 55 -3.14 -0.22 -6.91
C PHE A 55 -3.29 -1.68 -6.48
N GLN A 56 -2.22 -2.43 -6.53
CA GLN A 56 -2.23 -3.80 -6.04
C GLN A 56 -2.17 -3.82 -4.51
N ARG A 57 -2.89 -4.77 -3.89
CA ARG A 57 -2.77 -5.00 -2.45
C ARG A 57 -1.39 -5.59 -2.11
N GLY A 58 -0.88 -5.25 -0.94
CA GLY A 58 0.38 -5.79 -0.42
C GLY A 58 1.64 -5.28 -1.11
N ILE A 59 1.55 -4.13 -1.79
CA ILE A 59 2.73 -3.44 -2.35
C ILE A 59 2.93 -2.08 -1.70
N VAL A 60 4.15 -1.57 -1.81
CA VAL A 60 4.50 -0.20 -1.45
C VAL A 60 4.41 0.66 -2.70
N ILE A 61 3.73 1.81 -2.59
CA ILE A 61 3.57 2.78 -3.67
C ILE A 61 4.22 4.07 -3.22
N GLU A 62 5.18 4.56 -3.99
CA GLU A 62 5.83 5.83 -3.74
C GLU A 62 5.25 6.90 -4.67
N LEU A 63 4.81 8.02 -4.07
CA LEU A 63 4.44 9.25 -4.78
C LEU A 63 5.52 10.29 -4.53
N TYR A 64 6.26 10.65 -5.56
CA TYR A 64 7.31 11.66 -5.50
C TYR A 64 7.01 12.85 -6.39
N GLY A 65 7.61 14.00 -6.08
CA GLY A 65 7.44 15.24 -6.82
C GLY A 65 7.82 16.44 -5.97
N GLU A 66 7.89 17.61 -6.60
CA GLU A 66 8.22 18.88 -5.95
C GLU A 66 7.25 19.21 -4.81
N GLU A 67 7.65 20.11 -3.93
CA GLU A 67 6.76 20.67 -2.91
C GLU A 67 5.52 21.28 -3.57
N SER A 68 4.39 21.19 -2.88
CA SER A 68 3.10 21.68 -3.37
C SER A 68 2.58 21.04 -4.66
N SER A 69 3.17 19.91 -5.12
CA SER A 69 2.70 19.16 -6.29
C SER A 69 1.42 18.32 -6.03
N SER A 70 0.74 18.57 -4.94
CA SER A 70 -0.54 17.93 -4.57
C SER A 70 -0.46 16.45 -4.19
N LYS A 71 0.72 15.92 -3.80
CA LYS A 71 0.88 14.52 -3.38
C LYS A 71 -0.11 14.09 -2.30
N SER A 72 -0.11 14.78 -1.16
CA SER A 72 -1.03 14.50 -0.04
C SER A 72 -2.51 14.68 -0.43
N THR A 73 -2.81 15.65 -1.31
CA THR A 73 -4.17 15.83 -1.84
C THR A 73 -4.60 14.63 -2.69
N THR A 74 -3.71 14.10 -3.50
CA THR A 74 -3.96 12.92 -4.34
C THR A 74 -4.24 11.69 -3.46
N ILE A 75 -3.39 11.43 -2.45
CA ILE A 75 -3.59 10.34 -1.49
C ILE A 75 -4.93 10.50 -0.77
N GLY A 76 -5.24 11.69 -0.27
CA GLY A 76 -6.51 11.96 0.40
C GLY A 76 -7.71 11.70 -0.51
N LYS A 77 -7.61 12.06 -1.81
CA LYS A 77 -8.68 11.79 -2.76
C LYS A 77 -8.86 10.30 -3.06
N LEU A 78 -7.76 9.54 -3.12
CA LEU A 78 -7.80 8.09 -3.27
C LEU A 78 -8.51 7.42 -2.08
N ILE A 79 -8.14 7.78 -0.86
CA ILE A 79 -8.77 7.24 0.36
C ILE A 79 -10.27 7.57 0.38
N GLU A 80 -10.65 8.80 0.07
CA GLU A 80 -12.05 9.22 0.00
C GLU A 80 -12.83 8.45 -1.06
N ASN A 81 -12.23 8.20 -2.23
CA ASN A 81 -12.86 7.41 -3.28
C ASN A 81 -13.06 5.96 -2.83
N LEU A 82 -12.06 5.35 -2.19
CA LEU A 82 -12.18 3.99 -1.67
C LEU A 82 -13.27 3.88 -0.62
N ALA A 83 -13.37 4.85 0.30
CA ALA A 83 -14.42 4.90 1.29
C ALA A 83 -15.81 5.11 0.67
N ALA A 84 -15.91 5.94 -0.38
CA ALA A 84 -17.17 6.26 -1.06
C ALA A 84 -17.76 5.09 -1.86
N PHE A 85 -16.91 4.22 -2.38
CA PHE A 85 -17.33 3.12 -3.27
C PHE A 85 -17.21 1.73 -2.63
N ARG A 86 -16.91 1.68 -1.33
CA ARG A 86 -16.92 0.43 -0.60
C ARG A 86 -18.35 -0.08 -0.46
N PRO A 87 -18.61 -1.38 -0.70
CA PRO A 87 -19.91 -1.99 -0.46
C PRO A 87 -20.37 -1.81 1.00
N ASP A 88 -21.66 -1.61 1.21
CA ASP A 88 -22.23 -1.39 2.55
C ASP A 88 -22.12 -2.60 3.49
N ASP A 89 -21.93 -3.80 2.93
CA ASP A 89 -21.77 -5.07 3.64
C ASP A 89 -20.30 -5.41 3.97
N GLU A 90 -19.35 -4.60 3.51
CA GLU A 90 -17.94 -4.73 3.90
C GLU A 90 -17.63 -3.95 5.18
N GLU A 91 -16.63 -4.43 5.92
CA GLU A 91 -16.12 -3.70 7.09
C GLU A 91 -15.59 -2.31 6.69
N PRO A 92 -15.73 -1.30 7.58
CA PRO A 92 -15.20 0.04 7.31
C PRO A 92 -13.72 0.04 6.96
N LEU A 93 -13.31 0.96 6.07
CA LEU A 93 -11.92 1.11 5.68
C LEU A 93 -11.09 1.62 6.87
N SER A 94 -10.05 0.89 7.25
CA SER A 94 -9.14 1.30 8.31
C SER A 94 -7.86 1.90 7.72
N VAL A 95 -7.62 3.19 7.98
CA VAL A 95 -6.48 3.95 7.44
C VAL A 95 -5.59 4.44 8.57
N LEU A 96 -4.31 4.06 8.53
CA LEU A 96 -3.27 4.68 9.34
C LEU A 96 -2.56 5.75 8.53
N TYR A 97 -2.69 7.00 8.93
CA TYR A 97 -2.02 8.15 8.31
C TYR A 97 -0.92 8.67 9.23
N CYS A 98 0.33 8.41 8.89
CA CYS A 98 1.49 8.92 9.60
C CYS A 98 1.84 10.31 9.06
N ASP A 99 1.47 11.35 9.81
CA ASP A 99 1.70 12.77 9.48
C ASP A 99 3.05 13.22 10.06
N CYS A 100 4.13 12.84 9.39
CA CYS A 100 5.48 13.18 9.84
C CYS A 100 5.83 14.66 9.57
N GLU A 101 5.16 15.32 8.64
CA GLU A 101 5.33 16.76 8.35
C GLU A 101 4.50 17.67 9.26
N GLY A 102 3.52 17.12 9.98
CA GLY A 102 2.61 17.93 10.80
C GLY A 102 1.63 18.79 9.98
N THR A 103 1.46 18.46 8.71
CA THR A 103 0.63 19.24 7.78
C THR A 103 -0.83 18.80 7.73
N PHE A 104 -1.13 17.64 8.31
CA PHE A 104 -2.46 17.07 8.35
C PHE A 104 -3.36 17.87 9.31
N GLY A 105 -4.18 18.73 8.77
CA GLY A 105 -5.02 19.63 9.53
C GLY A 105 -6.52 19.41 9.33
N ILE A 106 -7.33 20.04 10.18
CA ILE A 106 -8.81 20.00 10.14
C ILE A 106 -9.35 20.35 8.74
N LYS A 107 -8.67 21.25 8.00
CA LYS A 107 -9.07 21.60 6.63
C LYS A 107 -8.94 20.42 5.67
N PHE A 108 -7.97 19.54 5.89
CA PHE A 108 -7.79 18.34 5.10
C PHE A 108 -8.89 17.32 5.43
N LEU A 109 -9.17 17.09 6.71
CA LEU A 109 -10.25 16.22 7.18
C LEU A 109 -11.64 16.62 6.65
N LYS A 110 -11.91 17.91 6.50
CA LYS A 110 -13.19 18.40 5.95
C LYS A 110 -13.44 18.00 4.49
N ARG A 111 -12.42 17.52 3.79
CA ARG A 111 -12.55 17.04 2.41
C ARG A 111 -13.11 15.62 2.32
N PHE A 112 -12.99 14.86 3.41
CA PHE A 112 -13.55 13.51 3.51
C PHE A 112 -15.03 13.60 3.88
N LYS A 113 -15.87 12.99 3.05
CA LYS A 113 -17.33 12.95 3.25
C LYS A 113 -17.82 11.55 3.59
N HIS A 114 -17.14 10.54 3.10
CA HIS A 114 -17.52 9.14 3.21
C HIS A 114 -16.66 8.40 4.25
N LEU A 115 -15.41 8.83 4.45
CA LEU A 115 -14.56 8.29 5.50
C LEU A 115 -15.08 8.78 6.86
N LYS A 116 -15.43 7.84 7.73
CA LYS A 116 -15.85 8.16 9.10
C LYS A 116 -14.63 8.51 9.94
N LYS A 117 -14.85 9.26 11.04
CA LYS A 117 -13.75 9.70 11.90
C LYS A 117 -12.98 8.54 12.54
N ASP A 118 -13.68 7.45 12.83
CA ASP A 118 -13.11 6.28 13.49
C ASP A 118 -12.38 5.35 12.50
N ASP A 119 -12.54 5.56 11.19
CA ASP A 119 -11.92 4.78 10.13
C ASP A 119 -10.50 5.28 9.82
N MET A 120 -10.10 6.44 10.35
CA MET A 120 -8.77 7.01 10.14
C MET A 120 -8.07 7.30 11.46
N ILE A 121 -6.95 6.63 11.64
CA ILE A 121 -6.01 6.87 12.73
C ILE A 121 -4.93 7.82 12.21
N ILE A 122 -4.74 8.97 12.89
CA ILE A 122 -3.66 9.90 12.58
C ILE A 122 -2.57 9.70 13.61
N TYR A 123 -1.39 9.33 13.14
CA TYR A 123 -0.21 9.10 13.95
C TYR A 123 0.85 10.15 13.64
N LYS A 124 1.36 10.82 14.66
CA LYS A 124 2.39 11.85 14.54
C LYS A 124 3.63 11.36 15.27
N GLU A 125 4.62 11.00 14.50
CA GLU A 125 5.91 10.57 15.01
C GLU A 125 7.03 11.15 14.15
N HIS A 126 8.13 11.50 14.78
CA HIS A 126 9.30 12.08 14.12
C HIS A 126 10.55 11.19 14.25
N ILE A 127 10.45 10.12 15.02
CA ILE A 127 11.54 9.14 15.21
C ILE A 127 11.18 7.89 14.40
N ILE A 128 12.08 7.50 13.49
CA ILE A 128 11.78 6.45 12.52
C ILE A 128 11.63 5.08 13.18
N GLU A 129 12.41 4.81 14.21
CA GLU A 129 12.38 3.54 14.94
C GLU A 129 11.02 3.35 15.63
N ASP A 130 10.56 4.37 16.34
CA ASP A 130 9.28 4.36 17.04
C ASP A 130 8.10 4.28 16.06
N LEU A 131 8.21 4.96 14.92
CA LEU A 131 7.25 4.87 13.84
C LEU A 131 7.09 3.43 13.35
N TRP A 132 8.22 2.78 13.03
CA TRP A 132 8.19 1.43 12.46
C TRP A 132 7.72 0.39 13.46
N GLU A 133 8.13 0.46 14.73
CA GLU A 133 7.67 -0.48 15.77
C GLU A 133 6.15 -0.46 15.90
N ASN A 134 5.56 0.74 15.94
CA ASN A 134 4.11 0.89 16.05
C ASN A 134 3.38 0.45 14.76
N VAL A 135 3.91 0.78 13.60
CA VAL A 135 3.35 0.39 12.30
C VAL A 135 3.38 -1.13 12.12
N GLU A 136 4.50 -1.78 12.42
CA GLU A 136 4.61 -3.25 12.37
C GLU A 136 3.58 -3.92 13.26
N GLY A 137 3.41 -3.44 14.49
CA GLY A 137 2.40 -3.95 15.41
C GLY A 137 0.97 -3.86 14.88
N MET A 138 0.62 -2.77 14.19
CA MET A 138 -0.71 -2.61 13.58
C MET A 138 -0.90 -3.50 12.34
N ILE A 139 0.14 -3.69 11.54
CA ILE A 139 0.13 -4.59 10.37
C ILE A 139 -0.04 -6.05 10.84
N ASP A 140 0.73 -6.48 11.82
CA ASP A 140 0.68 -7.84 12.37
C ASP A 140 -0.69 -8.15 13.00
N ALA A 141 -1.29 -7.15 13.62
CA ALA A 141 -2.65 -7.24 14.16
C ALA A 141 -3.74 -7.22 13.09
N GLN A 142 -3.39 -7.03 11.81
CA GLN A 142 -4.33 -6.83 10.69
C GLN A 142 -5.34 -5.71 10.97
N ALA A 143 -4.91 -4.67 11.68
CA ALA A 143 -5.77 -3.59 12.15
C ALA A 143 -5.94 -2.47 11.11
N ILE A 144 -5.20 -2.49 10.01
CA ILE A 144 -5.19 -1.45 8.99
C ILE A 144 -5.25 -2.05 7.58
N ASP A 145 -6.03 -1.39 6.71
CA ASP A 145 -6.10 -1.70 5.28
C ASP A 145 -5.11 -0.88 4.47
N ILE A 146 -4.90 0.39 4.87
CA ILE A 146 -4.04 1.35 4.19
C ILE A 146 -3.10 2.01 5.19
N LEU A 147 -1.81 1.98 4.87
CA LEU A 147 -0.77 2.76 5.53
C LEU A 147 -0.37 3.92 4.61
N VAL A 148 -0.36 5.13 5.16
CA VAL A 148 0.21 6.33 4.51
C VAL A 148 1.31 6.89 5.39
N ILE A 149 2.47 7.19 4.80
CA ILE A 149 3.56 7.91 5.46
C ILE A 149 3.82 9.20 4.68
N ASP A 150 3.50 10.34 5.28
CA ASP A 150 3.59 11.65 4.64
C ASP A 150 4.44 12.60 5.52
N SER A 151 5.71 12.80 5.26
CA SER A 151 6.55 12.07 4.32
C SER A 151 7.72 11.43 5.06
N ILE A 152 8.27 10.35 4.50
CA ILE A 152 9.39 9.62 5.12
C ILE A 152 10.67 10.46 5.21
N ASN A 153 10.83 11.48 4.37
CA ASN A 153 12.02 12.33 4.34
C ASN A 153 12.16 13.24 5.56
N VAL A 154 11.13 13.39 6.37
CA VAL A 154 11.10 14.28 7.53
C VAL A 154 11.39 13.51 8.82
N VAL A 155 11.31 12.18 8.77
CA VAL A 155 11.53 11.35 9.94
C VAL A 155 13.03 11.27 10.23
N ALA A 156 13.43 11.68 11.44
CA ALA A 156 14.81 11.61 11.89
C ALA A 156 15.17 10.19 12.28
N ALA A 157 16.44 9.82 12.05
CA ALA A 157 17.03 8.57 12.53
C ALA A 157 17.62 8.76 13.92
#